data_e4d89e5c24594d6cd7650d3418ddd2dd
#
_entry.id   e4d89e5c24594d6cd7650d3418ddd2dd
#
_cell.length_a   1.000
_cell.length_b   1.000
_cell.length_c   1.000
_cell.angle_alpha   90.00
_cell.angle_beta   90.00
_cell.angle_gamma   90.00
#
_symmetry.space_group_name_H-M   'P 1'
#
loop_
_entity.id
_entity.type
_entity.pdbx_description
1 polymer ?
#
loop_
_entity_poly.entity_id
_entity_poly.type
_entity_poly.pdbx_seq_one_letter_code
_entity_poly.pdbx_strand_id
1 'polypeptide(L)'
;MDSNISLPSELCQAIVDGILNGYKDYLEARRQAYNTLRVSAAYAWVKGNHIDSSVYREFEKYRQVKSLVEKAGYAWEYLQFILESADGEKYLIIVKNSRGIKKAFNGQTDGVKTNNYLREYAGINNSFIDRTVLKTVPSEKVVQLELPGFGRENKEITLENAVSYDRFYIVTYEFDSQSKMISKIALTIPNQAEMTLIEVADLTPLIENSTYSISDEELEVAKTDKLPDGIYDENQTFGYEVASEKQTDTKEAN
;
A
#
# COMPACT_ATOMS: atom_id res chain seq x y z
N MET A 1 -6.65 -25.34 6.02
CA MET A 1 -5.85 -24.12 6.00
C MET A 1 -5.58 -23.78 7.45
N ASP A 2 -4.32 -23.64 7.81
CA ASP A 2 -3.95 -23.38 9.20
C ASP A 2 -4.58 -22.08 9.67
N SER A 3 -5.36 -22.15 10.75
CA SER A 3 -6.10 -21.04 11.37
C SER A 3 -5.21 -19.88 11.86
N ASN A 4 -3.92 -19.95 11.59
CA ASN A 4 -2.90 -19.03 12.09
C ASN A 4 -2.41 -18.00 11.05
N ILE A 5 -3.03 -17.94 9.86
CA ILE A 5 -2.58 -17.07 8.76
C ILE A 5 -3.54 -15.91 8.51
N SER A 6 -4.80 -16.02 8.95
CA SER A 6 -5.82 -14.99 8.73
C SER A 6 -5.88 -13.98 9.89
N LEU A 7 -6.27 -12.76 9.56
CA LEU A 7 -6.61 -11.74 10.57
C LEU A 7 -7.95 -12.11 11.26
N PRO A 8 -8.19 -11.61 12.49
CA PRO A 8 -9.50 -11.72 13.13
C PRO A 8 -10.63 -11.21 12.24
N SER A 9 -11.78 -11.90 12.25
CA SER A 9 -12.90 -11.59 11.35
C SER A 9 -13.43 -10.16 11.49
N GLU A 10 -13.45 -9.64 12.73
CA GLU A 10 -13.84 -8.26 13.00
C GLU A 10 -12.88 -7.23 12.38
N LEU A 11 -11.58 -7.53 12.34
CA LEU A 11 -10.62 -6.65 11.67
C LEU A 11 -10.74 -6.75 10.15
N CYS A 12 -11.02 -7.94 9.62
CA CYS A 12 -11.31 -8.11 8.19
C CYS A 12 -12.53 -7.29 7.77
N GLN A 13 -13.60 -7.31 8.58
CA GLN A 13 -14.79 -6.48 8.32
C GLN A 13 -14.47 -5.00 8.42
N ALA A 14 -13.72 -4.57 9.43
CA ALA A 14 -13.30 -3.18 9.60
C ALA A 14 -12.47 -2.67 8.41
N ILE A 15 -11.61 -3.51 7.85
CA ILE A 15 -10.85 -3.20 6.63
C ILE A 15 -11.81 -2.98 5.45
N VAL A 16 -12.75 -3.89 5.24
CA VAL A 16 -13.72 -3.79 4.14
C VAL A 16 -14.58 -2.54 4.29
N ASP A 17 -15.10 -2.28 5.49
CA ASP A 17 -15.89 -1.09 5.79
C ASP A 17 -15.08 0.18 5.55
N GLY A 18 -13.84 0.21 5.99
CA GLY A 18 -12.94 1.34 5.75
C GLY A 18 -12.66 1.58 4.26
N ILE A 19 -12.45 0.53 3.47
CA ILE A 19 -12.24 0.64 2.02
C ILE A 19 -13.49 1.19 1.33
N LEU A 20 -14.68 0.67 1.65
CA LEU A 20 -15.95 1.12 1.07
C LEU A 20 -16.26 2.57 1.44
N ASN A 21 -16.17 2.90 2.73
CA ASN A 21 -16.41 4.25 3.21
C ASN A 21 -15.40 5.25 2.66
N GLY A 22 -14.11 4.89 2.63
CA GLY A 22 -13.07 5.75 2.05
C GLY A 22 -13.25 5.99 0.56
N TYR A 23 -13.73 4.99 -0.17
CA TYR A 23 -14.07 5.17 -1.57
C TYR A 23 -15.28 6.09 -1.73
N LYS A 24 -16.30 5.97 -0.89
CA LYS A 24 -17.46 6.86 -0.88
C LYS A 24 -17.06 8.30 -0.56
N ASP A 25 -16.23 8.52 0.46
CA ASP A 25 -15.67 9.84 0.80
C ASP A 25 -14.89 10.45 -0.38
N TYR A 26 -14.11 9.62 -1.08
CA TYR A 26 -13.40 10.05 -2.28
C TYR A 26 -14.36 10.49 -3.40
N LEU A 27 -15.41 9.71 -3.67
CA LEU A 27 -16.39 10.04 -4.72
C LEU A 27 -17.07 11.38 -4.44
N GLU A 28 -17.42 11.65 -3.19
CA GLU A 28 -17.98 12.96 -2.79
C GLU A 28 -16.99 14.09 -3.00
N ALA A 29 -15.75 13.95 -2.51
CA ALA A 29 -14.70 14.95 -2.70
C ALA A 29 -14.38 15.18 -4.19
N ARG A 30 -14.37 14.11 -4.98
CA ARG A 30 -14.16 14.18 -6.44
C ARG A 30 -15.29 14.89 -7.15
N ARG A 31 -16.55 14.63 -6.77
CA ARG A 31 -17.74 15.31 -7.29
C ARG A 31 -17.72 16.79 -6.94
N GLN A 32 -17.38 17.14 -5.71
CA GLN A 32 -17.26 18.54 -5.30
C GLN A 32 -16.17 19.27 -6.11
N ALA A 33 -14.99 18.66 -6.25
CA ALA A 33 -13.91 19.24 -7.05
C ALA A 33 -14.29 19.40 -8.52
N TYR A 34 -14.99 18.42 -9.10
CA TYR A 34 -15.48 18.46 -10.48
C TYR A 34 -16.44 19.63 -10.70
N ASN A 35 -17.34 19.88 -9.75
CA ASN A 35 -18.36 20.92 -9.86
C ASN A 35 -17.83 22.33 -9.59
N THR A 36 -16.77 22.47 -8.79
CA THR A 36 -16.28 23.77 -8.32
C THR A 36 -15.03 24.24 -9.01
N LEU A 37 -14.18 23.32 -9.47
CA LEU A 37 -12.89 23.66 -10.07
C LEU A 37 -12.93 23.52 -11.60
N ARG A 38 -12.33 24.46 -12.29
CA ARG A 38 -12.18 24.41 -13.75
C ARG A 38 -11.21 23.29 -14.19
N VAL A 39 -10.23 22.96 -13.35
CA VAL A 39 -9.25 21.87 -13.55
C VAL A 39 -9.23 21.03 -12.29
N SER A 40 -9.71 19.80 -12.37
CA SER A 40 -9.88 18.91 -11.19
C SER A 40 -9.31 17.50 -11.37
N ALA A 41 -8.64 17.22 -12.49
CA ALA A 41 -8.15 15.87 -12.80
C ALA A 41 -7.20 15.30 -11.73
N ALA A 42 -6.41 16.16 -11.07
CA ALA A 42 -5.49 15.73 -10.00
C ALA A 42 -6.21 15.10 -8.79
N TYR A 43 -7.50 15.39 -8.58
CA TYR A 43 -8.27 14.74 -7.50
C TYR A 43 -8.47 13.24 -7.69
N ALA A 44 -8.32 12.72 -8.91
CA ALA A 44 -8.33 11.27 -9.13
C ALA A 44 -7.20 10.56 -8.37
N TRP A 45 -6.14 11.29 -7.99
CA TRP A 45 -4.94 10.74 -7.39
C TRP A 45 -5.01 10.59 -5.87
N VAL A 46 -5.95 11.25 -5.21
CA VAL A 46 -6.09 11.19 -3.75
C VAL A 46 -7.01 10.05 -3.25
N LYS A 47 -7.46 9.19 -4.16
CA LYS A 47 -8.34 8.05 -3.82
C LYS A 47 -7.77 7.18 -2.71
N GLY A 48 -6.49 6.82 -2.83
CA GLY A 48 -5.80 6.01 -1.83
C GLY A 48 -5.76 6.67 -0.46
N ASN A 49 -5.54 7.99 -0.41
CA ASN A 49 -5.52 8.74 0.86
C ASN A 49 -6.87 8.71 1.58
N HIS A 50 -7.98 8.80 0.85
CA HIS A 50 -9.32 8.66 1.45
C HIS A 50 -9.54 7.27 2.00
N ILE A 51 -9.14 6.23 1.27
CA ILE A 51 -9.25 4.85 1.69
C ILE A 51 -8.39 4.59 2.94
N ASP A 52 -7.12 4.96 2.92
CA ASP A 52 -6.21 4.81 4.06
C ASP A 52 -6.76 5.52 5.31
N SER A 53 -7.22 6.77 5.16
CA SER A 53 -7.80 7.55 6.27
C SER A 53 -9.08 6.92 6.82
N SER A 54 -9.88 6.29 5.97
CA SER A 54 -11.12 5.64 6.41
C SER A 54 -10.85 4.31 7.11
N VAL A 55 -9.92 3.51 6.61
CA VAL A 55 -9.46 2.29 7.31
C VAL A 55 -8.86 2.65 8.67
N TYR A 56 -8.11 3.75 8.75
CA TYR A 56 -7.62 4.27 10.03
C TYR A 56 -8.76 4.53 11.01
N ARG A 57 -9.82 5.23 10.60
CA ARG A 57 -10.99 5.52 11.47
C ARG A 57 -11.69 4.25 11.96
N GLU A 58 -11.79 3.23 11.11
CA GLU A 58 -12.34 1.94 11.52
C GLU A 58 -11.44 1.25 12.55
N PHE A 59 -10.14 1.33 12.38
CA PHE A 59 -9.18 0.70 13.28
C PHE A 59 -9.00 1.41 14.62
N GLU A 60 -9.35 2.70 14.75
CA GLU A 60 -9.34 3.40 16.04
C GLU A 60 -10.21 2.72 17.12
N LYS A 61 -11.17 1.89 16.71
CA LYS A 61 -12.03 1.11 17.61
C LYS A 61 -11.28 -0.07 18.25
N TYR A 62 -10.09 -0.42 17.75
CA TYR A 62 -9.33 -1.61 18.16
C TYR A 62 -8.01 -1.22 18.80
N ARG A 63 -7.90 -1.40 20.12
CA ARG A 63 -6.70 -1.00 20.90
C ARG A 63 -5.42 -1.74 20.49
N GLN A 64 -5.55 -2.95 19.93
CA GLN A 64 -4.45 -3.78 19.46
C GLN A 64 -3.88 -3.31 18.12
N VAL A 65 -4.49 -2.34 17.45
CA VAL A 65 -4.02 -1.77 16.19
C VAL A 65 -3.45 -0.38 16.43
N LYS A 66 -2.23 -0.17 15.99
CA LYS A 66 -1.57 1.14 15.94
C LYS A 66 -1.38 1.53 14.49
N SER A 67 -1.32 2.81 14.20
CA SER A 67 -1.06 3.33 12.87
C SER A 67 0.12 4.29 12.86
N LEU A 68 0.87 4.27 11.76
CA LEU A 68 1.98 5.18 11.49
C LEU A 68 1.84 5.73 10.08
N VAL A 69 2.17 7.02 9.92
CA VAL A 69 2.31 7.63 8.59
C VAL A 69 3.75 7.48 8.15
N GLU A 70 3.95 6.85 6.99
CA GLU A 70 5.26 6.63 6.41
C GLU A 70 5.35 7.23 5.01
N LYS A 71 6.58 7.48 4.55
CA LYS A 71 6.85 8.08 3.24
C LYS A 71 7.22 7.02 2.21
N ALA A 72 6.54 7.08 1.07
CA ALA A 72 6.88 6.32 -0.13
C ALA A 72 7.52 7.28 -1.15
N GLY A 73 8.80 7.61 -0.97
CA GLY A 73 9.50 8.60 -1.79
C GLY A 73 9.34 10.04 -1.30
N TYR A 74 9.54 11.02 -2.20
CA TYR A 74 9.65 12.43 -1.80
C TYR A 74 8.33 13.08 -1.38
N ALA A 75 7.23 12.78 -2.08
CA ALA A 75 5.97 13.52 -1.93
C ALA A 75 4.78 12.64 -1.48
N TRP A 76 4.97 11.34 -1.39
CA TRP A 76 3.89 10.41 -1.10
C TRP A 76 4.00 9.86 0.31
N GLU A 77 2.88 9.86 1.01
CA GLU A 77 2.70 9.27 2.32
C GLU A 77 1.69 8.13 2.22
N TYR A 78 1.81 7.15 3.10
CA TYR A 78 0.88 6.05 3.23
C TYR A 78 0.75 5.63 4.70
N LEU A 79 -0.33 4.94 5.03
CA LEU A 79 -0.54 4.42 6.37
C LEU A 79 -0.03 2.99 6.50
N GLN A 80 0.67 2.75 7.59
CA GLN A 80 0.99 1.44 8.11
C GLN A 80 0.10 1.15 9.32
N PHE A 81 -0.48 -0.04 9.35
CA PHE A 81 -1.22 -0.53 10.51
C PHE A 81 -0.43 -1.67 11.14
N ILE A 82 -0.23 -1.59 12.44
CA ILE A 82 0.52 -2.56 13.22
C ILE A 82 -0.47 -3.23 14.16
N LEU A 83 -0.77 -4.49 13.89
CA LEU A 83 -1.61 -5.32 14.74
C LEU A 83 -0.73 -6.11 15.69
N GLU A 84 -1.00 -6.04 16.98
CA GLU A 84 -0.44 -6.90 17.99
C GLU A 84 -1.45 -8.01 18.31
N SER A 85 -1.09 -9.27 17.97
CA SER A 85 -1.95 -10.42 18.22
C SER A 85 -1.98 -10.80 19.70
N ALA A 86 -2.93 -11.63 20.10
CA ALA A 86 -3.03 -12.13 21.48
C ALA A 86 -1.79 -12.91 21.92
N ASP A 87 -1.08 -13.52 20.97
CA ASP A 87 0.14 -14.31 21.20
C ASP A 87 1.41 -13.42 21.19
N GLY A 88 1.24 -12.09 21.05
CA GLY A 88 2.34 -11.12 21.02
C GLY A 88 3.05 -10.97 19.68
N GLU A 89 2.59 -11.66 18.61
CA GLU A 89 3.08 -11.44 17.25
C GLU A 89 2.65 -10.08 16.73
N LYS A 90 3.52 -9.44 15.95
CA LYS A 90 3.28 -8.12 15.34
C LYS A 90 3.14 -8.25 13.83
N TYR A 91 1.99 -7.86 13.32
CA TYR A 91 1.70 -7.88 11.90
C TYR A 91 1.69 -6.46 11.35
N LEU A 92 2.48 -6.24 10.31
CA LEU A 92 2.46 -5.03 9.52
C LEU A 92 1.41 -5.19 8.41
N ILE A 93 0.49 -4.25 8.29
CA ILE A 93 -0.59 -4.27 7.30
C ILE A 93 -0.58 -2.93 6.54
N ILE A 94 -0.66 -3.00 5.23
CA ILE A 94 -0.89 -1.83 4.36
C ILE A 94 -2.04 -2.12 3.40
N VAL A 95 -2.72 -1.06 2.95
CA VAL A 95 -3.82 -1.15 2.00
C VAL A 95 -3.41 -0.56 0.66
N LYS A 96 -3.57 -1.27 -0.43
CA LYS A 96 -3.10 -0.84 -1.76
C LYS A 96 -4.04 -1.27 -2.88
N ASN A 97 -4.09 -0.45 -3.93
CA ASN A 97 -4.75 -0.87 -5.17
C ASN A 97 -3.97 -1.99 -5.84
N SER A 98 -4.65 -3.08 -6.25
CA SER A 98 -4.02 -4.27 -6.80
C SER A 98 -3.26 -4.00 -8.10
N ARG A 99 -3.72 -3.07 -8.95
CA ARG A 99 -3.03 -2.71 -10.19
C ARG A 99 -1.70 -2.02 -9.92
N GLY A 100 -1.63 -1.14 -8.93
CA GLY A 100 -0.40 -0.49 -8.50
C GLY A 100 0.61 -1.50 -7.96
N ILE A 101 0.15 -2.41 -7.11
CA ILE A 101 0.97 -3.49 -6.56
C ILE A 101 1.53 -4.41 -7.63
N LYS A 102 0.70 -4.87 -8.58
CA LYS A 102 1.16 -5.72 -9.68
C LYS A 102 2.28 -5.06 -10.49
N LYS A 103 2.23 -3.75 -10.69
CA LYS A 103 3.32 -3.01 -11.34
C LYS A 103 4.58 -2.96 -10.48
N ALA A 104 4.44 -2.69 -9.17
CA ALA A 104 5.57 -2.59 -8.26
C ALA A 104 6.33 -3.92 -8.11
N PHE A 105 5.63 -5.06 -8.22
CA PHE A 105 6.22 -6.39 -8.15
C PHE A 105 6.69 -6.89 -9.53
N ASN A 106 5.96 -6.60 -10.62
CA ASN A 106 6.32 -7.05 -11.98
C ASN A 106 7.30 -6.11 -12.71
N GLY A 107 7.59 -4.95 -12.14
CA GLY A 107 8.52 -3.98 -12.72
C GLY A 107 9.97 -4.46 -12.58
N GLN A 108 10.43 -5.35 -13.44
CA GLN A 108 11.83 -5.43 -13.81
C GLN A 108 12.16 -4.15 -14.58
N THR A 109 12.46 -3.09 -13.86
CA THR A 109 13.05 -1.91 -14.48
C THR A 109 14.53 -2.21 -14.69
N ASP A 110 14.92 -2.35 -15.94
CA ASP A 110 16.30 -2.44 -16.37
C ASP A 110 17.17 -1.40 -15.64
N GLY A 111 18.02 -1.86 -14.74
CA GLY A 111 19.17 -1.14 -14.23
C GLY A 111 18.96 -0.02 -13.21
N VAL A 112 17.74 0.45 -12.96
CA VAL A 112 17.47 1.46 -11.93
C VAL A 112 17.07 0.74 -10.64
N LYS A 113 17.94 0.77 -9.63
CA LYS A 113 17.59 0.35 -8.25
C LYS A 113 16.57 1.34 -7.70
N THR A 114 15.31 1.17 -8.04
CA THR A 114 14.21 1.83 -7.33
C THR A 114 14.13 1.16 -5.97
N ASN A 115 14.40 1.90 -4.91
CA ASN A 115 14.18 1.48 -3.53
C ASN A 115 12.68 1.23 -3.35
N ASN A 116 12.27 -0.02 -3.57
CA ASN A 116 10.89 -0.43 -3.43
C ASN A 116 10.69 -0.96 -2.01
N TYR A 117 10.18 -0.10 -1.11
CA TYR A 117 9.91 -0.44 0.28
C TYR A 117 9.02 -1.69 0.43
N LEU A 118 8.11 -1.93 -0.53
CA LEU A 118 7.25 -3.14 -0.53
C LEU A 118 8.07 -4.41 -0.69
N ARG A 119 9.13 -4.36 -1.51
CA ARG A 119 10.04 -5.48 -1.68
C ARG A 119 10.85 -5.74 -0.42
N GLU A 120 11.28 -4.68 0.26
CA GLU A 120 12.00 -4.80 1.52
C GLU A 120 11.11 -5.41 2.60
N TYR A 121 9.90 -4.90 2.79
CA TYR A 121 8.93 -5.48 3.73
C TYR A 121 8.50 -6.90 3.37
N ALA A 122 8.46 -7.26 2.09
CA ALA A 122 8.16 -8.64 1.68
C ALA A 122 9.18 -9.64 2.26
N GLY A 123 10.42 -9.21 2.54
CA GLY A 123 11.45 -10.01 3.20
C GLY A 123 11.07 -10.47 4.60
N ILE A 124 10.19 -9.76 5.31
CA ILE A 124 9.65 -10.17 6.62
C ILE A 124 9.01 -11.56 6.53
N ASN A 125 8.38 -11.86 5.40
CA ASN A 125 7.65 -13.11 5.21
C ASN A 125 8.52 -14.31 4.81
N ASN A 126 9.80 -14.12 4.48
CA ASN A 126 10.66 -15.19 3.97
C ASN A 126 10.68 -16.40 4.91
N SER A 127 10.92 -16.17 6.20
CA SER A 127 10.97 -17.26 7.19
C SER A 127 9.63 -18.00 7.35
N PHE A 128 8.52 -17.32 7.09
CA PHE A 128 7.17 -17.87 7.17
C PHE A 128 6.84 -18.67 5.90
N ILE A 129 7.11 -18.11 4.73
CA ILE A 129 6.87 -18.77 3.43
C ILE A 129 7.71 -20.05 3.32
N ASP A 130 8.98 -20.00 3.69
CA ASP A 130 9.88 -21.16 3.67
C ASP A 130 9.38 -22.31 4.55
N ARG A 131 8.84 -22.00 5.74
CA ARG A 131 8.28 -23.02 6.64
C ARG A 131 6.98 -23.64 6.13
N THR A 132 6.18 -22.85 5.42
CA THR A 132 4.81 -23.24 5.00
C THR A 132 4.83 -23.94 3.64
N VAL A 133 5.68 -23.50 2.72
CA VAL A 133 5.74 -23.98 1.33
C VAL A 133 6.84 -25.02 1.13
N LEU A 134 7.94 -24.94 1.86
CA LEU A 134 9.13 -25.77 1.68
C LEU A 134 9.40 -26.66 2.89
N LYS A 135 8.66 -27.73 3.06
CA LYS A 135 9.05 -28.85 3.97
C LYS A 135 10.32 -29.59 3.52
N THR A 136 11.13 -29.06 2.60
CA THR A 136 12.16 -29.88 1.92
C THR A 136 13.55 -29.29 1.77
N VAL A 137 13.95 -28.20 2.42
CA VAL A 137 15.38 -27.82 2.43
C VAL A 137 15.79 -27.19 3.77
N PRO A 138 16.80 -27.69 4.48
CA PRO A 138 17.39 -27.01 5.62
C PRO A 138 18.26 -25.85 5.09
N SER A 139 17.85 -24.61 5.32
CA SER A 139 18.64 -23.44 5.02
C SER A 139 19.32 -22.89 6.27
N GLU A 140 20.63 -23.07 6.34
CA GLU A 140 21.48 -22.21 7.15
C GLU A 140 21.67 -20.88 6.43
N LYS A 141 21.08 -19.83 6.95
CA LYS A 141 21.63 -18.46 7.07
C LYS A 141 20.52 -17.51 7.46
N VAL A 142 20.53 -17.11 8.72
CA VAL A 142 19.83 -15.91 9.17
C VAL A 142 20.58 -14.72 8.59
N VAL A 143 20.02 -14.06 7.58
CA VAL A 143 20.49 -12.77 7.11
C VAL A 143 19.79 -11.73 7.96
N GLN A 144 20.53 -11.07 8.81
CA GLN A 144 20.09 -9.92 9.57
C GLN A 144 19.86 -8.77 8.57
N LEU A 145 18.59 -8.40 8.34
CA LEU A 145 18.23 -7.27 7.51
C LEU A 145 18.46 -5.99 8.31
N GLU A 146 19.54 -5.29 7.97
CA GLU A 146 19.68 -3.87 8.33
C GLU A 146 18.74 -3.08 7.40
N LEU A 147 17.69 -2.49 7.97
CA LEU A 147 16.82 -1.56 7.28
C LEU A 147 17.58 -0.23 7.09
N PRO A 148 17.98 0.16 5.87
CA PRO A 148 18.54 1.48 5.67
C PRO A 148 17.42 2.51 5.86
N GLY A 149 17.67 3.47 6.75
CA GLY A 149 16.74 4.56 7.02
C GLY A 149 16.45 5.38 5.75
N PHE A 150 15.19 5.42 5.35
CA PHE A 150 14.69 6.32 4.33
C PHE A 150 14.61 7.75 4.88
N GLY A 151 15.44 8.61 4.35
CA GLY A 151 15.47 10.02 4.70
C GLY A 151 16.89 10.41 5.08
N ARG A 152 17.49 11.32 4.31
CA ARG A 152 18.74 11.99 4.66
C ARG A 152 18.52 12.90 5.87
N GLU A 153 18.33 12.32 7.01
CA GLU A 153 18.70 12.86 8.30
C GLU A 153 19.28 11.67 9.07
N ASN A 154 20.58 11.74 9.33
CA ASN A 154 21.29 10.84 10.22
C ASN A 154 20.67 10.88 11.63
N LYS A 155 19.57 10.18 11.81
CA LYS A 155 19.24 9.62 13.11
C LYS A 155 19.86 8.23 13.10
N GLU A 156 20.96 8.07 13.83
CA GLU A 156 21.42 6.78 14.30
C GLU A 156 20.20 6.08 14.91
N ILE A 157 19.62 5.16 14.13
CA ILE A 157 18.64 4.19 14.67
C ILE A 157 19.53 3.26 15.48
N THR A 158 19.66 3.56 16.76
CA THR A 158 20.21 2.62 17.73
C THR A 158 19.38 1.34 17.62
N LEU A 159 20.04 0.21 17.46
CA LEU A 159 19.48 -1.16 17.34
C LEU A 159 18.46 -1.53 18.43
N GLU A 160 18.28 -0.69 19.45
CA GLU A 160 17.34 -0.88 20.55
C GLU A 160 15.88 -0.59 20.20
N ASN A 161 15.58 0.01 19.02
CA ASN A 161 14.22 0.40 18.61
C ASN A 161 13.77 -0.20 17.26
N ALA A 162 14.47 -1.21 16.74
CA ALA A 162 14.01 -1.91 15.54
C ALA A 162 12.73 -2.69 15.89
N VAL A 163 11.58 -2.20 15.46
CA VAL A 163 10.32 -2.93 15.59
C VAL A 163 10.43 -4.16 14.67
N SER A 164 10.58 -5.34 15.26
CA SER A 164 10.53 -6.60 14.54
C SER A 164 9.08 -6.94 14.25
N TYR A 165 8.75 -7.20 12.99
CA TYR A 165 7.45 -7.71 12.56
C TYR A 165 7.57 -9.20 12.25
N ASP A 166 6.55 -9.96 12.66
CA ASP A 166 6.47 -11.40 12.41
C ASP A 166 5.87 -11.72 11.04
N ARG A 167 5.01 -10.81 10.53
CA ARG A 167 4.38 -10.91 9.21
C ARG A 167 4.10 -9.56 8.60
N PHE A 168 4.09 -9.55 7.27
CA PHE A 168 3.69 -8.42 6.47
C PHE A 168 2.54 -8.79 5.55
N TYR A 169 1.43 -8.08 5.67
CA TYR A 169 0.24 -8.24 4.85
C TYR A 169 0.02 -7.03 3.96
N ILE A 170 -0.45 -7.30 2.75
CA ILE A 170 -0.99 -6.28 1.88
C ILE A 170 -2.46 -6.59 1.65
N VAL A 171 -3.34 -5.69 2.08
CA VAL A 171 -4.74 -5.74 1.67
C VAL A 171 -4.84 -5.08 0.31
N THR A 172 -5.28 -5.84 -0.68
CA THR A 172 -5.46 -5.33 -2.04
C THR A 172 -6.94 -5.11 -2.32
N TYR A 173 -7.24 -4.04 -3.08
CA TYR A 173 -8.57 -3.79 -3.60
C TYR A 173 -8.52 -3.54 -5.10
N GLU A 174 -9.57 -3.96 -5.81
CA GLU A 174 -9.72 -3.79 -7.27
C GLU A 174 -11.02 -3.08 -7.58
N PHE A 175 -11.00 -2.28 -8.65
CA PHE A 175 -12.18 -1.68 -9.22
C PHE A 175 -12.53 -2.35 -10.53
N ASP A 176 -13.80 -2.60 -10.74
CA ASP A 176 -14.30 -2.96 -12.07
C ASP A 176 -14.12 -1.79 -13.04
N SER A 177 -13.63 -2.08 -14.22
CA SER A 177 -13.26 -1.04 -15.19
C SER A 177 -14.45 -0.27 -15.77
N GLN A 178 -15.64 -0.87 -15.80
CA GLN A 178 -16.86 -0.29 -16.35
C GLN A 178 -17.71 0.36 -15.27
N SER A 179 -18.10 -0.42 -14.28
CA SER A 179 -18.98 0.06 -13.20
C SER A 179 -18.29 0.99 -12.24
N LYS A 180 -16.95 0.92 -12.12
CA LYS A 180 -16.14 1.60 -11.09
C LYS A 180 -16.42 1.15 -9.67
N MET A 181 -17.20 0.10 -9.50
CA MET A 181 -17.41 -0.54 -8.20
C MET A 181 -16.14 -1.28 -7.74
N ILE A 182 -16.01 -1.44 -6.43
CA ILE A 182 -15.00 -2.34 -5.87
C ILE A 182 -15.45 -3.77 -6.22
N SER A 183 -14.61 -4.48 -6.99
CA SER A 183 -14.90 -5.82 -7.50
C SER A 183 -14.22 -6.92 -6.70
N LYS A 184 -13.11 -6.60 -6.02
CA LYS A 184 -12.39 -7.57 -5.20
C LYS A 184 -11.68 -6.86 -4.05
N ILE A 185 -11.68 -7.50 -2.88
CA ILE A 185 -10.82 -7.16 -1.74
C ILE A 185 -10.18 -8.45 -1.26
N ALA A 186 -8.85 -8.47 -1.13
CA ALA A 186 -8.13 -9.66 -0.71
C ALA A 186 -7.05 -9.33 0.31
N LEU A 187 -6.90 -10.20 1.30
CA LEU A 187 -5.75 -10.23 2.19
C LEU A 187 -4.64 -11.04 1.52
N THR A 188 -3.47 -10.47 1.36
CA THR A 188 -2.35 -11.12 0.68
C THR A 188 -1.07 -11.07 1.50
N ILE A 189 -0.20 -12.05 1.29
CA ILE A 189 1.17 -12.08 1.79
C ILE A 189 2.11 -11.93 0.59
N PRO A 190 2.94 -10.89 0.54
CA PRO A 190 3.93 -10.75 -0.53
C PRO A 190 5.08 -11.74 -0.36
N ASN A 191 5.45 -12.39 -1.46
CA ASN A 191 6.62 -13.25 -1.59
C ASN A 191 7.76 -12.46 -2.25
N GLN A 192 8.83 -12.21 -1.50
CA GLN A 192 9.97 -11.44 -1.99
C GLN A 192 10.75 -12.16 -3.10
N ALA A 193 10.90 -13.48 -2.98
CA ALA A 193 11.72 -14.26 -3.90
C ALA A 193 11.11 -14.32 -5.32
N GLU A 194 9.79 -14.50 -5.39
CA GLU A 194 9.06 -14.63 -6.65
C GLU A 194 8.45 -13.31 -7.12
N MET A 195 8.49 -12.28 -6.28
CA MET A 195 7.82 -11.01 -6.50
C MET A 195 6.33 -11.19 -6.85
N THR A 196 5.65 -12.04 -6.07
CA THR A 196 4.23 -12.37 -6.22
C THR A 196 3.46 -12.09 -4.93
N LEU A 197 2.14 -12.03 -5.04
CA LEU A 197 1.24 -11.93 -3.90
C LEU A 197 0.54 -13.28 -3.73
N ILE A 198 0.65 -13.86 -2.54
CA ILE A 198 -0.07 -15.06 -2.14
C ILE A 198 -1.37 -14.63 -1.48
N GLU A 199 -2.51 -14.94 -2.08
CA GLU A 199 -3.82 -14.65 -1.48
C GLU A 199 -4.06 -15.56 -0.28
N VAL A 200 -4.28 -14.95 0.88
CA VAL A 200 -4.55 -15.63 2.16
C VAL A 200 -6.05 -15.75 2.40
N ALA A 201 -6.78 -14.69 2.10
CA ALA A 201 -8.23 -14.67 2.25
C ALA A 201 -8.86 -13.73 1.21
N ASP A 202 -9.99 -14.18 0.64
CA ASP A 202 -10.89 -13.33 -0.13
C ASP A 202 -11.84 -12.63 0.85
N LEU A 203 -11.73 -11.31 0.94
CA LEU A 203 -12.58 -10.47 1.79
C LEU A 203 -13.79 -9.90 1.04
N THR A 204 -13.89 -10.16 -0.25
CA THR A 204 -14.98 -9.65 -1.10
C THR A 204 -16.39 -9.98 -0.55
N PRO A 205 -16.65 -11.20 -0.03
CA PRO A 205 -17.96 -11.53 0.53
C PRO A 205 -18.37 -10.65 1.73
N LEU A 206 -17.40 -10.03 2.42
CA LEU A 206 -17.70 -9.14 3.55
C LEU A 206 -18.29 -7.80 3.11
N ILE A 207 -18.26 -7.47 1.82
CA ILE A 207 -18.90 -6.28 1.25
C ILE A 207 -20.43 -6.32 1.51
N GLU A 208 -21.02 -7.50 1.43
CA GLU A 208 -22.47 -7.68 1.67
C GLU A 208 -22.87 -7.37 3.12
N ASN A 209 -21.95 -7.52 4.06
CA ASN A 209 -22.18 -7.24 5.48
C ASN A 209 -21.92 -5.77 5.86
N SER A 210 -21.39 -4.98 4.93
CA SER A 210 -21.04 -3.59 5.20
C SER A 210 -22.27 -2.71 5.29
N THR A 211 -22.25 -1.73 6.20
CA THR A 211 -23.26 -0.69 6.28
C THR A 211 -23.06 0.41 5.24
N TYR A 212 -21.90 0.43 4.58
CA TYR A 212 -21.57 1.40 3.54
C TYR A 212 -21.96 0.86 2.18
N SER A 213 -22.82 1.58 1.49
CA SER A 213 -23.18 1.31 0.10
C SER A 213 -22.85 2.49 -0.80
N ILE A 214 -22.53 2.21 -2.04
CA ILE A 214 -22.21 3.20 -3.06
C ILE A 214 -23.24 3.06 -4.18
N SER A 215 -23.93 4.15 -4.49
CA SER A 215 -24.92 4.18 -5.55
C SER A 215 -24.31 4.44 -6.92
N ASP A 216 -25.07 4.09 -7.98
CA ASP A 216 -24.64 4.39 -9.36
C ASP A 216 -24.47 5.89 -9.61
N GLU A 217 -25.28 6.73 -8.96
CA GLU A 217 -25.18 8.19 -9.06
C GLU A 217 -23.85 8.71 -8.47
N GLU A 218 -23.40 8.14 -7.35
CA GLU A 218 -22.11 8.49 -6.75
C GLU A 218 -20.95 8.12 -7.66
N LEU A 219 -21.08 7.04 -8.44
CA LEU A 219 -20.04 6.54 -9.33
C LEU A 219 -19.89 7.34 -10.64
N GLU A 220 -20.89 8.12 -11.03
CA GLU A 220 -20.85 8.86 -12.31
C GLU A 220 -19.60 9.75 -12.45
N VAL A 221 -19.16 10.39 -11.38
CA VAL A 221 -17.96 11.24 -11.41
C VAL A 221 -16.69 10.41 -11.70
N ALA A 222 -16.61 9.19 -11.18
CA ALA A 222 -15.47 8.30 -11.43
C ALA A 222 -15.46 7.74 -12.87
N LYS A 223 -16.64 7.59 -13.49
CA LYS A 223 -16.77 7.17 -14.90
C LYS A 223 -16.26 8.24 -15.87
N THR A 224 -16.25 9.52 -15.45
CA THR A 224 -15.71 10.62 -16.25
C THR A 224 -14.18 10.70 -16.23
N ASP A 225 -13.52 10.04 -15.30
CA ASP A 225 -12.07 10.02 -15.18
C ASP A 225 -11.45 9.25 -16.35
N LYS A 226 -10.69 9.96 -17.19
CA LYS A 226 -10.01 9.38 -18.36
C LYS A 226 -8.72 8.61 -17.99
N LEU A 227 -8.28 8.75 -16.75
CA LEU A 227 -7.08 8.07 -16.26
C LEU A 227 -7.43 6.63 -15.89
N PRO A 228 -6.69 5.63 -16.41
CA PRO A 228 -6.85 4.25 -16.01
C PRO A 228 -6.57 4.12 -14.50
N ASP A 229 -7.45 3.42 -13.78
CA ASP A 229 -7.22 3.09 -12.39
C ASP A 229 -5.88 2.37 -12.24
N GLY A 230 -5.01 2.84 -11.37
CA GLY A 230 -3.71 2.21 -11.08
C GLY A 230 -2.52 2.71 -11.90
N ILE A 231 -2.62 3.84 -12.61
CA ILE A 231 -1.44 4.53 -13.19
C ILE A 231 -0.63 5.27 -12.11
N TYR A 232 -1.10 5.29 -10.88
CA TYR A 232 -0.34 5.90 -9.78
C TYR A 232 0.87 5.04 -9.45
N ASP A 233 1.97 5.33 -10.16
CA ASP A 233 3.27 4.80 -9.80
C ASP A 233 3.78 5.69 -8.66
N GLU A 234 3.82 5.14 -7.46
CA GLU A 234 4.42 5.80 -6.29
C GLU A 234 5.89 6.15 -6.55
N ASN A 235 6.49 5.56 -7.59
CA ASN A 235 7.85 5.80 -8.04
C ASN A 235 7.94 6.76 -9.24
N GLN A 236 6.83 7.23 -9.82
CA GLN A 236 6.90 8.33 -10.76
C GLN A 236 7.19 9.62 -9.99
N THR A 237 8.46 9.94 -9.88
CA THR A 237 8.89 11.32 -9.75
C THR A 237 8.13 12.11 -10.80
N PHE A 238 7.15 12.94 -10.38
CA PHE A 238 6.64 13.98 -11.26
C PHE A 238 7.84 14.75 -11.73
N GLY A 239 8.18 14.60 -13.01
CA GLY A 239 9.30 15.26 -13.63
C GLY A 239 9.11 16.77 -13.69
N TYR A 240 9.30 17.41 -12.57
CA TYR A 240 10.02 18.66 -12.61
C TYR A 240 11.47 18.24 -12.81
N GLU A 241 11.88 18.12 -14.08
CA GLU A 241 13.29 18.25 -14.42
C GLU A 241 13.71 19.60 -13.86
N VAL A 242 14.38 19.58 -12.71
CA VAL A 242 15.22 20.70 -12.31
C VAL A 242 16.25 20.74 -13.41
N ALA A 243 16.11 21.72 -14.31
CA ALA A 243 17.08 21.98 -15.35
C ALA A 243 18.43 22.06 -14.64
N SER A 244 19.29 21.08 -14.87
CA SER A 244 20.65 21.12 -14.36
C SER A 244 21.27 22.40 -14.89
N GLU A 245 21.62 23.34 -14.00
CA GLU A 245 22.40 24.51 -14.35
C GLU A 245 23.63 24.02 -15.10
N LYS A 246 23.70 24.35 -16.41
CA LYS A 246 24.90 24.17 -17.19
C LYS A 246 25.99 25.02 -16.52
N GLN A 247 26.95 24.38 -15.88
CA GLN A 247 28.21 25.03 -15.55
C GLN A 247 28.78 25.59 -16.85
N THR A 248 28.70 26.88 -17.00
CA THR A 248 29.45 27.61 -18.03
C THR A 248 30.92 27.60 -17.62
N ASP A 249 31.68 26.70 -18.23
CA ASP A 249 33.14 26.76 -18.20
C ASP A 249 33.57 28.09 -18.82
N THR A 250 33.91 29.05 -17.98
CA THR A 250 34.69 30.22 -18.37
C THR A 250 36.10 29.75 -18.65
N LYS A 251 36.41 29.51 -19.93
CA LYS A 251 37.80 29.45 -20.39
C LYS A 251 38.37 30.86 -20.31
N GLU A 252 39.20 31.09 -19.33
CA GLU A 252 40.15 32.21 -19.36
C GLU A 252 41.09 32.02 -20.55
N ALA A 253 41.09 33.00 -21.46
CA ALA A 253 42.07 33.12 -22.52
C ALA A 253 43.26 33.93 -21.98
N ASN A 254 44.41 33.33 -22.02
CA ASN A 254 45.70 34.02 -22.05
C ASN A 254 46.10 34.36 -23.47
#